data_642f2dbb5599d046552ee36c81d76812
#
_entry.id   642f2dbb5599d046552ee36c81d76812
#
_cell.length_a   1.000
_cell.length_b   1.000
_cell.length_c   1.000
_cell.angle_alpha   90.00
_cell.angle_beta   90.00
_cell.angle_gamma   90.00
#
_symmetry.space_group_name_H-M   'P 1'
#
loop_
_entity.id
_entity.type
_entity.pdbx_description
1 polymer ?
#
loop_
_entity_poly.entity_id
_entity_poly.type
_entity_poly.pdbx_seq_one_letter_code
_entity_poly.pdbx_strand_id
1 'polypeptide(L)'
;MSRKTAEFSKLLFGPELAFAMEAHNGLSAKIVEEAGFPLIWASGLSISAALGLRDRNEASWTQVLETLEFMADATSIPILVDGDTGHGDFNNFRRLVTKLCQRDIAAVCIEDKVFPKTNSFLDGDQSLADVNEFCGKIRAGKDSQTDPDFRIIARTEAFIAGRSRAEALDRAAAYVEAGADGILVHSRMSTAEQILGFAAEWEGLAPLLIVPTKYYTTPVALFRKAGISIVIWANHALRASISAMRDVARQIFTEQSLIGVEGRIAELDEVFRIVGNEEIAEAERRYLPGGSRSGRAIILAATRGAELDGLTLDKPKCMLDIRGEPLLARLTAALGRAGITETIVVGGYQDQAITVPGISLFRNHAYATTGEVASLACAISHLRGDCLICYGDILCRDFVLTLLLQANEPIVVVVDACNGDMPERNRSRLKDWAICSTPYSNDPLDARPVFLQGLLRVDIPNNAQGEFVGLIKANAEGARTVRAEVEAMQQDGTARQASLPDLLNRLIKKDLPISVLYIAGHWLDVNDVYDLATVRNFL
;
A
#
# COMPACT_ATOMS: atom_id res chain seq x y z
N MET A 1 9.68 3.69 29.69
CA MET A 1 9.43 5.06 29.20
C MET A 1 9.22 4.98 27.70
N SER A 2 8.14 5.54 27.22
CA SER A 2 7.86 5.61 25.79
C SER A 2 8.82 6.58 25.10
N ARG A 3 9.29 6.23 23.91
CA ARG A 3 10.10 7.13 23.08
C ARG A 3 9.30 8.39 22.70
N LYS A 4 8.00 8.26 22.42
CA LYS A 4 7.14 9.38 21.98
C LYS A 4 6.92 10.42 23.08
N THR A 5 6.73 10.00 24.33
CA THR A 5 6.58 10.94 25.47
C THR A 5 7.87 11.74 25.71
N ALA A 6 9.03 11.09 25.64
CA ALA A 6 10.32 11.76 25.75
C ALA A 6 10.58 12.76 24.60
N GLU A 7 10.23 12.40 23.36
CA GLU A 7 10.34 13.31 22.20
C GLU A 7 9.39 14.51 22.34
N PHE A 8 8.14 14.29 22.78
CA PHE A 8 7.22 15.40 23.05
C PHE A 8 7.79 16.36 24.11
N SER A 9 8.37 15.84 25.18
CA SER A 9 9.00 16.66 26.22
C SER A 9 10.14 17.52 25.65
N LYS A 10 10.95 17.00 24.74
CA LYS A 10 12.00 17.78 24.08
C LYS A 10 11.43 18.92 23.23
N LEU A 11 10.31 18.66 22.51
CA LEU A 11 9.64 19.68 21.71
C LEU A 11 8.99 20.75 22.61
N LEU A 12 8.38 20.35 23.71
CA LEU A 12 7.67 21.26 24.62
C LEU A 12 8.62 22.19 25.36
N PHE A 13 9.71 21.65 25.92
CA PHE A 13 10.66 22.37 26.75
C PHE A 13 11.92 22.82 26.01
N GLY A 14 12.03 22.48 24.74
CA GLY A 14 13.17 22.89 23.90
C GLY A 14 13.17 24.37 23.57
N PRO A 15 14.31 24.90 23.14
CA PRO A 15 14.46 26.32 22.81
C PRO A 15 13.85 26.70 21.43
N GLU A 16 13.58 25.71 20.59
CA GLU A 16 13.11 25.93 19.22
C GLU A 16 11.59 25.85 19.14
N LEU A 17 11.01 26.74 18.34
CA LEU A 17 9.57 26.70 18.04
C LEU A 17 9.22 25.44 17.24
N ALA A 18 8.40 24.57 17.80
CA ALA A 18 7.93 23.37 17.14
C ALA A 18 6.55 23.57 16.47
N PHE A 19 6.25 22.69 15.51
CA PHE A 19 4.98 22.73 14.77
C PHE A 19 4.27 21.38 14.89
N ALA A 20 3.00 21.44 15.31
CA ALA A 20 2.09 20.31 15.30
C ALA A 20 1.13 20.43 14.12
N MET A 21 0.93 19.36 13.36
CA MET A 21 -0.07 19.31 12.29
C MET A 21 -1.21 18.40 12.70
N GLU A 22 -2.41 18.83 12.35
CA GLU A 22 -3.64 18.09 12.60
C GLU A 22 -3.67 16.76 11.85
N ALA A 23 -4.10 15.72 12.58
CA ALA A 23 -4.55 14.45 12.01
C ALA A 23 -5.79 13.93 12.74
N HIS A 24 -6.54 13.03 12.08
CA HIS A 24 -7.83 12.55 12.57
C HIS A 24 -8.08 11.06 12.36
N ASN A 25 -7.12 10.34 11.77
CA ASN A 25 -7.08 8.89 11.61
C ASN A 25 -5.65 8.43 11.29
N GLY A 26 -5.43 7.10 11.21
CA GLY A 26 -4.10 6.54 10.93
C GLY A 26 -3.51 6.99 9.59
N LEU A 27 -4.32 7.13 8.54
CA LEU A 27 -3.86 7.60 7.23
C LEU A 27 -3.36 9.05 7.28
N SER A 28 -4.17 9.96 7.83
CA SER A 28 -3.78 11.36 7.95
C SER A 28 -2.56 11.55 8.87
N ALA A 29 -2.43 10.71 9.92
CA ALA A 29 -1.28 10.72 10.81
C ALA A 29 0.01 10.33 10.07
N LYS A 30 -0.01 9.28 9.25
CA LYS A 30 1.13 8.90 8.38
C LYS A 30 1.52 10.01 7.41
N ILE A 31 0.56 10.61 6.73
CA ILE A 31 0.82 11.71 5.80
C ILE A 31 1.48 12.90 6.51
N VAL A 32 1.05 13.22 7.72
CA VAL A 32 1.65 14.27 8.54
C VAL A 32 3.11 13.95 8.90
N GLU A 33 3.40 12.72 9.32
CA GLU A 33 4.76 12.27 9.62
C GLU A 33 5.64 12.30 8.36
N GLU A 34 5.16 11.78 7.23
CA GLU A 34 5.89 11.80 5.94
C GLU A 34 6.16 13.21 5.44
N ALA A 35 5.28 14.17 5.75
CA ALA A 35 5.50 15.59 5.44
C ALA A 35 6.61 16.23 6.31
N GLY A 36 7.14 15.52 7.31
CA GLY A 36 8.26 15.96 8.15
C GLY A 36 7.84 16.72 9.41
N PHE A 37 6.56 16.70 9.81
CA PHE A 37 6.13 17.28 11.06
C PHE A 37 6.65 16.45 12.25
N PRO A 38 7.22 17.08 13.29
CA PRO A 38 7.73 16.37 14.45
C PRO A 38 6.66 16.01 15.47
N LEU A 39 5.42 16.47 15.29
CA LEU A 39 4.34 16.35 16.27
C LEU A 39 2.97 16.34 15.57
N ILE A 40 2.11 15.41 15.98
CA ILE A 40 0.71 15.34 15.57
C ILE A 40 -0.18 16.01 16.61
N TRP A 41 -1.11 16.86 16.14
CA TRP A 41 -2.28 17.29 16.89
C TRP A 41 -3.47 16.42 16.51
N ALA A 42 -3.86 15.51 17.40
CA ALA A 42 -5.08 14.73 17.21
C ALA A 42 -6.30 15.58 17.57
N SER A 43 -6.89 16.22 16.57
CA SER A 43 -7.91 17.25 16.72
C SER A 43 -9.27 16.64 17.05
N GLY A 44 -9.88 17.04 18.17
CA GLY A 44 -11.24 16.64 18.56
C GLY A 44 -12.29 17.01 17.51
N LEU A 45 -12.21 18.24 16.97
CA LEU A 45 -13.05 18.68 15.85
C LEU A 45 -12.93 17.75 14.64
N SER A 46 -11.69 17.45 14.23
CA SER A 46 -11.45 16.69 13.01
C SER A 46 -11.82 15.21 13.16
N ILE A 47 -11.55 14.61 14.32
CA ILE A 47 -11.96 13.24 14.63
C ILE A 47 -13.49 13.14 14.65
N SER A 48 -14.18 14.05 15.36
CA SER A 48 -15.65 14.07 15.41
C SER A 48 -16.25 14.22 14.00
N ALA A 49 -15.74 15.17 13.19
CA ALA A 49 -16.23 15.39 11.84
C ALA A 49 -15.99 14.20 10.91
N ALA A 50 -14.85 13.50 11.04
CA ALA A 50 -14.55 12.28 10.29
C ALA A 50 -15.51 11.14 10.63
N LEU A 51 -16.01 11.09 11.86
CA LEU A 51 -17.06 10.17 12.30
C LEU A 51 -18.49 10.63 11.93
N GLY A 52 -18.65 11.80 11.32
CA GLY A 52 -19.96 12.38 11.00
C GLY A 52 -20.68 12.98 12.20
N LEU A 53 -19.96 13.26 13.30
CA LEU A 53 -20.49 13.78 14.56
C LEU A 53 -20.13 15.26 14.75
N ARG A 54 -20.89 15.94 15.63
CA ARG A 54 -20.60 17.32 16.01
C ARG A 54 -19.49 17.37 17.07
N ASP A 55 -18.70 18.44 17.03
CA ASP A 55 -17.64 18.73 18.01
C ASP A 55 -18.25 19.31 19.31
N ARG A 56 -19.01 18.46 20.02
CA ARG A 56 -19.72 18.74 21.27
C ARG A 56 -19.73 17.54 22.24
N ASN A 57 -18.65 16.80 22.27
CA ASN A 57 -18.55 15.54 23.01
C ASN A 57 -19.60 14.48 22.58
N GLU A 58 -20.09 14.52 21.34
CA GLU A 58 -20.94 13.46 20.78
C GLU A 58 -20.15 12.18 20.55
N ALA A 59 -18.91 12.29 20.08
CA ALA A 59 -17.99 11.16 20.09
C ALA A 59 -17.69 10.78 21.55
N SER A 60 -17.90 9.53 21.90
CA SER A 60 -17.50 9.04 23.22
C SER A 60 -15.98 9.05 23.33
N TRP A 61 -15.46 9.22 24.56
CA TRP A 61 -14.02 9.15 24.79
C TRP A 61 -13.41 7.81 24.33
N THR A 62 -14.18 6.72 24.26
CA THR A 62 -13.73 5.42 23.77
C THR A 62 -13.58 5.38 22.25
N GLN A 63 -14.47 6.05 21.50
CA GLN A 63 -14.33 6.19 20.05
C GLN A 63 -13.11 7.05 19.68
N VAL A 64 -12.90 8.13 20.44
CA VAL A 64 -11.68 8.96 20.28
C VAL A 64 -10.44 8.14 20.58
N LEU A 65 -10.44 7.37 21.68
CA LEU A 65 -9.30 6.54 22.09
C LEU A 65 -8.98 5.45 21.06
N GLU A 66 -9.98 4.82 20.45
CA GLU A 66 -9.81 3.84 19.37
C GLU A 66 -9.17 4.48 18.14
N THR A 67 -9.61 5.68 17.74
CA THR A 67 -8.99 6.44 16.65
C THR A 67 -7.53 6.76 16.95
N LEU A 68 -7.21 7.17 18.18
CA LEU A 68 -5.85 7.47 18.61
C LEU A 68 -4.94 6.23 18.60
N GLU A 69 -5.46 5.05 18.90
CA GLU A 69 -4.71 3.79 18.83
C GLU A 69 -4.22 3.54 17.40
N PHE A 70 -5.11 3.63 16.39
CA PHE A 70 -4.71 3.53 14.98
C PHE A 70 -3.69 4.60 14.55
N MET A 71 -3.80 5.82 15.07
CA MET A 71 -2.83 6.88 14.77
C MET A 71 -1.47 6.57 15.42
N ALA A 72 -1.46 6.08 16.66
CA ALA A 72 -0.25 5.73 17.39
C ALA A 72 0.49 4.55 16.77
N ASP A 73 -0.26 3.53 16.31
CA ASP A 73 0.30 2.36 15.62
C ASP A 73 0.89 2.72 14.24
N ALA A 74 0.26 3.68 13.55
CA ALA A 74 0.67 4.08 12.22
C ALA A 74 1.91 4.98 12.17
N THR A 75 2.34 5.60 13.29
CA THR A 75 3.39 6.64 13.31
C THR A 75 4.39 6.45 14.43
N SER A 76 5.58 7.01 14.26
CA SER A 76 6.66 7.00 15.27
C SER A 76 6.78 8.31 16.05
N ILE A 77 6.20 9.40 15.55
CA ILE A 77 6.25 10.73 16.18
C ILE A 77 5.21 10.89 17.30
N PRO A 78 5.43 11.79 18.27
CA PRO A 78 4.51 12.02 19.37
C PRO A 78 3.15 12.55 18.92
N ILE A 79 2.11 12.20 19.68
CA ILE A 79 0.74 12.67 19.50
C ILE A 79 0.33 13.46 20.74
N LEU A 80 -0.07 14.71 20.52
CA LEU A 80 -0.79 15.55 21.48
C LEU A 80 -2.28 15.50 21.15
N VAL A 81 -3.11 14.95 22.04
CA VAL A 81 -4.53 14.82 21.79
C VAL A 81 -5.33 16.01 22.33
N ASP A 82 -6.32 16.47 21.55
CA ASP A 82 -7.38 17.35 22.00
C ASP A 82 -8.35 16.55 22.88
N GLY A 83 -8.24 16.69 24.17
CA GLY A 83 -9.02 15.98 25.17
C GLY A 83 -10.30 16.73 25.57
N ASP A 84 -10.69 17.76 24.81
CA ASP A 84 -11.85 18.59 25.12
C ASP A 84 -11.81 19.11 26.58
N THR A 85 -12.89 18.93 27.33
CA THR A 85 -12.96 19.27 28.78
C THR A 85 -12.49 18.12 29.70
N GLY A 86 -11.85 17.06 29.13
CA GLY A 86 -11.51 15.83 29.86
C GLY A 86 -12.62 14.77 29.86
N HIS A 87 -13.62 14.91 28.98
CA HIS A 87 -14.74 13.98 28.77
C HIS A 87 -15.58 13.69 30.04
N GLY A 88 -15.73 14.66 30.89
CA GLY A 88 -16.54 14.56 32.11
C GLY A 88 -15.86 15.20 33.32
N ASP A 89 -16.07 14.62 34.50
CA ASP A 89 -15.46 15.07 35.74
C ASP A 89 -13.99 14.61 35.90
N PHE A 90 -13.40 14.88 37.08
CA PHE A 90 -12.05 14.49 37.39
C PHE A 90 -11.82 12.97 37.30
N ASN A 91 -12.83 12.15 37.62
CA ASN A 91 -12.67 10.70 37.61
C ASN A 91 -12.71 10.12 36.18
N ASN A 92 -13.50 10.72 35.29
CA ASN A 92 -13.45 10.40 33.86
C ASN A 92 -12.07 10.74 33.29
N PHE A 93 -11.54 11.90 33.63
CA PHE A 93 -10.21 12.34 33.15
C PHE A 93 -9.08 11.44 33.67
N ARG A 94 -9.11 11.01 34.94
CA ARG A 94 -8.16 10.03 35.48
C ARG A 94 -8.09 8.77 34.62
N ARG A 95 -9.26 8.22 34.27
CA ARG A 95 -9.33 7.03 33.44
C ARG A 95 -8.81 7.29 32.03
N LEU A 96 -9.15 8.43 31.44
CA LEU A 96 -8.65 8.83 30.13
C LEU A 96 -7.10 8.89 30.12
N VAL A 97 -6.50 9.59 31.06
CA VAL A 97 -5.02 9.68 31.17
C VAL A 97 -4.37 8.32 31.27
N THR A 98 -4.89 7.43 32.14
CA THR A 98 -4.37 6.06 32.23
C THR A 98 -4.44 5.33 30.89
N LYS A 99 -5.52 5.50 30.15
CA LYS A 99 -5.71 4.84 28.85
C LYS A 99 -4.86 5.45 27.74
N LEU A 100 -4.62 6.74 27.75
CA LEU A 100 -3.72 7.41 26.81
C LEU A 100 -2.27 6.95 27.02
N CYS A 101 -1.81 6.87 28.26
CA CYS A 101 -0.48 6.32 28.57
C CYS A 101 -0.32 4.87 28.07
N GLN A 102 -1.35 4.03 28.22
CA GLN A 102 -1.33 2.63 27.75
C GLN A 102 -1.25 2.51 26.22
N ARG A 103 -1.61 3.55 25.47
CA ARG A 103 -1.63 3.59 23.99
C ARG A 103 -0.51 4.42 23.38
N ASP A 104 0.54 4.68 24.14
CA ASP A 104 1.71 5.40 23.66
C ASP A 104 1.39 6.83 23.15
N ILE A 105 0.33 7.45 23.68
CA ILE A 105 0.00 8.86 23.43
C ILE A 105 0.91 9.72 24.33
N ALA A 106 1.50 10.76 23.73
CA ALA A 106 2.54 11.53 24.42
C ALA A 106 1.98 12.60 25.36
N ALA A 107 0.83 13.19 25.02
CA ALA A 107 0.25 14.27 25.83
C ALA A 107 -1.25 14.43 25.55
N VAL A 108 -1.93 15.07 26.50
CA VAL A 108 -3.32 15.49 26.37
C VAL A 108 -3.47 16.98 26.66
N CYS A 109 -4.27 17.66 25.85
CA CYS A 109 -4.70 19.03 26.09
C CYS A 109 -6.16 19.04 26.54
N ILE A 110 -6.46 19.65 27.69
CA ILE A 110 -7.84 19.84 28.19
C ILE A 110 -8.16 21.31 28.38
N GLU A 111 -9.41 21.70 28.06
CA GLU A 111 -9.85 23.09 28.15
C GLU A 111 -10.75 23.37 29.36
N ASP A 112 -10.68 24.59 29.88
CA ASP A 112 -11.39 25.06 31.05
C ASP A 112 -12.86 25.48 30.80
N LYS A 113 -13.53 24.80 29.85
CA LYS A 113 -14.99 24.94 29.63
C LYS A 113 -15.79 23.97 30.46
N VAL A 114 -17.08 24.31 30.64
CA VAL A 114 -18.08 23.42 31.24
C VAL A 114 -18.38 22.25 30.28
N PHE A 115 -18.49 21.04 30.81
CA PHE A 115 -18.90 19.85 30.04
C PHE A 115 -20.44 19.79 29.92
N PRO A 116 -21.01 19.43 28.74
CA PRO A 116 -20.34 19.21 27.46
C PRO A 116 -19.93 20.53 26.80
N LYS A 117 -18.77 20.52 26.11
CA LYS A 117 -18.21 21.74 25.49
C LYS A 117 -19.11 22.30 24.38
N THR A 118 -18.99 23.61 24.17
CA THR A 118 -19.41 24.28 22.92
C THR A 118 -18.18 24.67 22.14
N ASN A 119 -18.11 24.33 20.82
CA ASN A 119 -16.97 24.71 19.99
C ASN A 119 -16.72 26.22 20.05
N SER A 120 -15.46 26.64 20.20
CA SER A 120 -15.04 28.01 20.46
C SER A 120 -15.34 28.98 19.31
N PHE A 121 -15.63 28.49 18.11
CA PHE A 121 -15.96 29.29 16.93
C PHE A 121 -17.46 29.39 16.65
N LEU A 122 -18.29 28.70 17.43
CA LEU A 122 -19.75 28.81 17.35
C LEU A 122 -20.25 29.87 18.33
N ASP A 123 -21.34 30.52 17.93
CA ASP A 123 -22.10 31.38 18.85
C ASP A 123 -22.85 30.47 19.83
N GLY A 124 -22.93 30.89 21.10
CA GLY A 124 -23.59 30.16 22.16
C GLY A 124 -22.90 30.31 23.50
N ASP A 125 -23.29 29.48 24.47
CA ASP A 125 -22.72 29.50 25.80
C ASP A 125 -21.26 29.04 25.78
N GLN A 126 -20.35 29.94 26.20
CA GLN A 126 -18.93 29.75 26.34
C GLN A 126 -18.50 29.76 27.81
N SER A 127 -19.35 29.25 28.69
CA SER A 127 -19.14 29.23 30.15
C SER A 127 -17.86 28.49 30.51
N LEU A 128 -17.08 29.12 31.40
CA LEU A 128 -15.86 28.53 31.94
C LEU A 128 -16.17 27.74 33.20
N ALA A 129 -15.44 26.66 33.42
CA ALA A 129 -15.44 25.91 34.67
C ALA A 129 -14.84 26.77 35.81
N ASP A 130 -15.23 26.42 37.03
CA ASP A 130 -14.56 26.97 38.21
C ASP A 130 -13.08 26.64 38.21
N VAL A 131 -12.23 27.60 38.58
CA VAL A 131 -10.77 27.45 38.52
C VAL A 131 -10.31 26.30 39.41
N ASN A 132 -10.86 26.17 40.63
CA ASN A 132 -10.46 25.12 41.57
C ASN A 132 -10.89 23.73 41.10
N GLU A 133 -12.09 23.64 40.48
CA GLU A 133 -12.58 22.40 39.86
C GLU A 133 -11.64 21.95 38.75
N PHE A 134 -11.25 22.86 37.84
CA PHE A 134 -10.34 22.53 36.73
C PHE A 134 -8.93 22.20 37.23
N CYS A 135 -8.43 22.93 38.23
CA CYS A 135 -7.18 22.59 38.94
C CYS A 135 -7.23 21.20 39.59
N GLY A 136 -8.37 20.85 40.20
CA GLY A 136 -8.59 19.50 40.74
C GLY A 136 -8.54 18.43 39.69
N LYS A 137 -9.10 18.69 38.51
CA LYS A 137 -9.04 17.80 37.34
C LYS A 137 -7.60 17.61 36.86
N ILE A 138 -6.80 18.67 36.74
CA ILE A 138 -5.37 18.60 36.36
C ILE A 138 -4.60 17.73 37.36
N ARG A 139 -4.72 17.97 38.66
CA ARG A 139 -4.04 17.17 39.71
C ARG A 139 -4.42 15.69 39.59
N ALA A 140 -5.73 15.41 39.46
CA ALA A 140 -6.21 14.04 39.31
C ALA A 140 -5.63 13.33 38.08
N GLY A 141 -5.45 14.05 36.98
CA GLY A 141 -4.77 13.54 35.78
C GLY A 141 -3.28 13.27 36.05
N LYS A 142 -2.56 14.20 36.68
CA LYS A 142 -1.14 14.04 37.04
C LYS A 142 -0.92 12.83 37.95
N ASP A 143 -1.77 12.64 38.95
CA ASP A 143 -1.68 11.50 39.86
C ASP A 143 -2.00 10.16 39.21
N SER A 144 -2.66 10.17 38.04
CA SER A 144 -3.10 8.96 37.34
C SER A 144 -2.21 8.58 36.14
N GLN A 145 -1.24 9.42 35.76
CA GLN A 145 -0.32 9.09 34.68
C GLN A 145 0.60 7.92 35.08
N THR A 146 0.75 6.95 34.17
CA THR A 146 1.60 5.77 34.39
C THR A 146 2.97 5.90 33.73
N ASP A 147 3.14 6.87 32.85
CA ASP A 147 4.40 7.29 32.26
C ASP A 147 4.77 8.68 32.82
N PRO A 148 5.94 8.86 33.49
CA PRO A 148 6.37 10.14 34.08
C PRO A 148 6.62 11.22 33.00
N ASP A 149 6.86 10.85 31.77
CA ASP A 149 7.08 11.76 30.65
C ASP A 149 5.79 12.13 29.90
N PHE A 150 4.64 11.53 30.24
CA PHE A 150 3.35 11.95 29.71
C PHE A 150 3.02 13.37 30.19
N ARG A 151 2.51 14.23 29.29
CA ARG A 151 2.27 15.65 29.57
C ARG A 151 0.79 16.01 29.53
N ILE A 152 0.40 16.92 30.44
CA ILE A 152 -0.95 17.50 30.50
C ILE A 152 -0.84 18.97 30.17
N ILE A 153 -1.45 19.38 29.06
CA ILE A 153 -1.54 20.78 28.62
C ILE A 153 -2.89 21.34 29.06
N ALA A 154 -2.88 22.44 29.79
CA ALA A 154 -4.10 23.15 30.14
C ALA A 154 -4.40 24.23 29.11
N ARG A 155 -5.59 24.19 28.52
CA ARG A 155 -6.06 25.20 27.57
C ARG A 155 -6.96 26.19 28.28
N THR A 156 -6.60 27.47 28.24
CA THR A 156 -7.48 28.52 28.73
C THR A 156 -8.33 29.08 27.61
N GLU A 157 -9.65 29.03 27.81
CA GLU A 157 -10.67 29.61 26.94
C GLU A 157 -11.14 31.01 27.42
N ALA A 158 -10.41 31.63 28.33
CA ALA A 158 -10.76 32.94 28.89
C ALA A 158 -11.05 34.02 27.83
N PHE A 159 -10.19 34.13 26.79
CA PHE A 159 -10.42 35.06 25.69
C PHE A 159 -11.65 34.70 24.83
N ILE A 160 -11.95 33.44 24.67
CA ILE A 160 -13.15 32.97 23.94
C ILE A 160 -14.42 33.35 24.72
N ALA A 161 -14.35 33.23 26.06
CA ALA A 161 -15.44 33.65 26.97
C ALA A 161 -15.52 35.17 27.18
N GLY A 162 -14.70 35.95 26.45
CA GLY A 162 -14.68 37.42 26.55
C GLY A 162 -14.07 37.96 27.86
N ARG A 163 -13.25 37.16 28.55
CA ARG A 163 -12.59 37.58 29.78
C ARG A 163 -11.35 38.43 29.48
N SER A 164 -10.91 39.16 30.52
CA SER A 164 -9.74 40.01 30.44
C SER A 164 -8.44 39.20 30.33
N ARG A 165 -7.37 39.86 29.87
CA ARG A 165 -6.04 39.25 29.86
C ARG A 165 -5.55 38.91 31.27
N ALA A 166 -5.83 39.76 32.26
CA ALA A 166 -5.49 39.49 33.68
C ALA A 166 -6.13 38.17 34.15
N GLU A 167 -7.44 37.98 33.90
CA GLU A 167 -8.10 36.72 34.25
C GLU A 167 -7.53 35.50 33.49
N ALA A 168 -7.15 35.68 32.23
CA ALA A 168 -6.51 34.62 31.47
C ALA A 168 -5.15 34.21 32.07
N LEU A 169 -4.36 35.16 32.49
CA LEU A 169 -3.07 34.97 33.16
C LEU A 169 -3.23 34.30 34.55
N ASP A 170 -4.19 34.80 35.36
CA ASP A 170 -4.48 34.26 36.69
C ASP A 170 -4.93 32.77 36.59
N ARG A 171 -5.80 32.46 35.65
CA ARG A 171 -6.23 31.06 35.39
C ARG A 171 -5.06 30.19 34.98
N ALA A 172 -4.27 30.64 33.99
CA ALA A 172 -3.13 29.88 33.50
C ALA A 172 -2.10 29.62 34.58
N ALA A 173 -1.78 30.61 35.44
CA ALA A 173 -0.87 30.46 36.58
C ALA A 173 -1.40 29.40 37.58
N ALA A 174 -2.69 29.46 37.93
CA ALA A 174 -3.32 28.45 38.78
C ALA A 174 -3.25 27.03 38.18
N TYR A 175 -3.37 26.89 36.86
CA TYR A 175 -3.27 25.60 36.18
C TYR A 175 -1.84 25.03 36.22
N VAL A 176 -0.82 25.87 36.07
CA VAL A 176 0.58 25.47 36.23
C VAL A 176 0.85 25.03 37.67
N GLU A 177 0.38 25.79 38.67
CA GLU A 177 0.48 25.42 40.09
C GLU A 177 -0.23 24.08 40.39
N ALA A 178 -1.33 23.78 39.65
CA ALA A 178 -2.02 22.50 39.74
C ALA A 178 -1.26 21.35 39.07
N GLY A 179 -0.19 21.61 38.32
CA GLY A 179 0.70 20.63 37.69
C GLY A 179 0.56 20.51 36.17
N ALA A 180 -0.07 21.47 35.49
CA ALA A 180 -0.05 21.51 34.03
C ALA A 180 1.37 21.71 33.50
N ASP A 181 1.79 20.92 32.51
CA ASP A 181 3.14 20.95 31.92
C ASP A 181 3.30 22.06 30.87
N GLY A 182 2.22 22.63 30.39
CA GLY A 182 2.19 23.73 29.43
C GLY A 182 0.79 24.36 29.35
N ILE A 183 0.71 25.56 28.77
CA ILE A 183 -0.52 26.31 28.62
C ILE A 183 -0.81 26.54 27.14
N LEU A 184 -2.00 26.11 26.67
CA LEU A 184 -2.52 26.50 25.39
C LEU A 184 -3.43 27.73 25.55
N VAL A 185 -3.02 28.84 24.92
CA VAL A 185 -3.81 30.08 24.92
C VAL A 185 -4.61 30.18 23.63
N HIS A 186 -5.94 30.22 23.76
CA HIS A 186 -6.81 30.24 22.61
C HIS A 186 -7.48 31.60 22.40
N SER A 187 -7.55 32.05 21.14
CA SER A 187 -8.22 33.28 20.74
C SER A 187 -8.97 33.10 19.42
N ARG A 188 -10.15 33.74 19.29
CA ARG A 188 -10.93 33.80 18.02
C ARG A 188 -10.75 35.13 17.26
N MET A 189 -9.88 36.00 17.75
CA MET A 189 -9.57 37.26 17.03
C MET A 189 -8.85 36.96 15.71
N SER A 190 -9.05 37.84 14.72
CA SER A 190 -8.32 37.75 13.43
C SER A 190 -6.89 38.27 13.49
N THR A 191 -6.47 38.85 14.62
CA THR A 191 -5.11 39.30 14.92
C THR A 191 -4.54 38.55 16.11
N ALA A 192 -3.21 38.48 16.20
CA ALA A 192 -2.53 37.80 17.31
C ALA A 192 -2.35 38.67 18.58
N GLU A 193 -2.96 39.85 18.65
CA GLU A 193 -2.74 40.80 19.75
C GLU A 193 -2.99 40.22 21.15
N GLN A 194 -4.09 39.44 21.32
CA GLN A 194 -4.39 38.79 22.59
C GLN A 194 -3.30 37.80 22.99
N ILE A 195 -2.83 37.01 22.02
CA ILE A 195 -1.80 35.98 22.22
C ILE A 195 -0.44 36.61 22.53
N LEU A 196 -0.02 37.58 21.72
CA LEU A 196 1.27 38.26 21.92
C LEU A 196 1.27 39.08 23.21
N GLY A 197 0.14 39.75 23.56
CA GLY A 197 -0.01 40.45 24.81
C GLY A 197 0.01 39.52 26.03
N PHE A 198 -0.60 38.33 25.94
CA PHE A 198 -0.50 37.29 26.97
C PHE A 198 0.94 36.81 27.15
N ALA A 199 1.59 36.44 26.05
CA ALA A 199 2.97 35.94 26.05
C ALA A 199 3.98 36.96 26.67
N ALA A 200 3.76 38.25 26.40
CA ALA A 200 4.62 39.32 26.93
C ALA A 200 4.55 39.48 28.48
N GLU A 201 3.44 39.08 29.09
CA GLU A 201 3.20 39.17 30.54
C GLU A 201 3.32 37.82 31.26
N TRP A 202 3.54 36.72 30.51
CA TRP A 202 3.51 35.32 31.04
C TRP A 202 4.75 34.95 31.89
N GLU A 203 5.82 35.70 31.85
CA GLU A 203 7.05 35.50 32.63
C GLU A 203 7.71 34.11 32.52
N GLY A 204 7.30 33.30 31.55
CA GLY A 204 7.89 31.97 31.29
C GLY A 204 7.57 30.90 32.33
N LEU A 205 6.48 31.01 33.08
CA LEU A 205 6.08 30.03 34.12
C LEU A 205 5.92 28.60 33.58
N ALA A 206 5.49 28.44 32.33
CA ALA A 206 5.39 27.18 31.61
C ALA A 206 5.44 27.42 30.11
N PRO A 207 5.76 26.40 29.27
CA PRO A 207 5.71 26.49 27.83
C PRO A 207 4.32 26.92 27.31
N LEU A 208 4.31 27.77 26.24
CA LEU A 208 3.10 28.24 25.62
C LEU A 208 2.84 27.54 24.28
N LEU A 209 1.60 27.08 24.11
CA LEU A 209 1.07 26.53 22.87
C LEU A 209 -0.01 27.45 22.31
N ILE A 210 -0.11 27.55 20.97
CA ILE A 210 -1.10 28.38 20.30
C ILE A 210 -1.72 27.69 19.09
N VAL A 211 -2.95 28.14 18.75
CA VAL A 211 -3.71 27.65 17.57
C VAL A 211 -4.07 28.84 16.67
N PRO A 212 -3.25 29.23 15.69
CA PRO A 212 -3.47 30.43 14.89
C PRO A 212 -4.49 30.30 13.76
N THR A 213 -5.55 29.51 13.93
CA THR A 213 -6.56 29.26 12.90
C THR A 213 -7.24 30.54 12.40
N LYS A 214 -7.45 31.53 13.27
CA LYS A 214 -8.10 32.81 12.92
C LYS A 214 -7.12 33.92 12.58
N TYR A 215 -5.94 33.90 13.18
CA TYR A 215 -4.87 34.90 12.94
C TYR A 215 -3.71 34.30 12.11
N TYR A 216 -4.08 33.48 11.12
CA TYR A 216 -3.14 32.74 10.25
C TYR A 216 -2.24 33.66 9.40
N THR A 217 -2.58 34.94 9.24
CA THR A 217 -1.76 35.92 8.54
C THR A 217 -0.58 36.43 9.38
N THR A 218 -0.52 36.09 10.66
CA THR A 218 0.56 36.52 11.57
C THR A 218 1.85 35.78 11.22
N PRO A 219 2.96 36.50 10.94
CA PRO A 219 4.23 35.88 10.65
C PRO A 219 4.75 35.02 11.82
N VAL A 220 5.20 33.79 11.53
CA VAL A 220 5.74 32.84 12.52
C VAL A 220 6.91 33.42 13.34
N ALA A 221 7.70 34.34 12.74
CA ALA A 221 8.79 35.03 13.43
C ALA A 221 8.33 35.78 14.69
N LEU A 222 7.09 36.29 14.72
CA LEU A 222 6.53 36.95 15.90
C LEU A 222 6.24 35.95 17.02
N PHE A 223 5.77 34.75 16.69
CA PHE A 223 5.55 33.69 17.68
C PHE A 223 6.88 33.20 18.27
N ARG A 224 7.91 33.03 17.41
CA ARG A 224 9.26 32.68 17.89
C ARG A 224 9.82 33.76 18.83
N LYS A 225 9.68 35.06 18.46
CA LYS A 225 10.12 36.16 19.31
C LYS A 225 9.34 36.24 20.63
N ALA A 226 8.09 35.84 20.64
CA ALA A 226 7.22 35.84 21.83
C ALA A 226 7.47 34.62 22.74
N GLY A 227 8.42 33.74 22.44
CA GLY A 227 8.73 32.56 23.24
C GLY A 227 7.66 31.45 23.20
N ILE A 228 6.89 31.37 22.12
CA ILE A 228 5.95 30.26 21.93
C ILE A 228 6.74 28.99 21.67
N SER A 229 6.38 27.91 22.37
CA SER A 229 7.02 26.60 22.22
C SER A 229 6.43 25.77 21.07
N ILE A 230 5.09 25.77 20.93
CA ILE A 230 4.42 24.95 19.91
C ILE A 230 3.32 25.76 19.21
N VAL A 231 3.33 25.71 17.87
CA VAL A 231 2.25 26.19 17.01
C VAL A 231 1.47 25.00 16.46
N ILE A 232 0.14 25.01 16.61
CA ILE A 232 -0.74 23.93 16.18
C ILE A 232 -1.55 24.35 14.94
N TRP A 233 -1.36 23.64 13.83
CA TRP A 233 -2.17 23.75 12.62
C TRP A 233 -3.38 22.81 12.71
N ALA A 234 -4.48 23.28 13.33
CA ALA A 234 -5.45 22.46 14.02
C ALA A 234 -6.50 21.71 13.18
N ASN A 235 -6.71 22.05 11.90
CA ASN A 235 -7.80 21.45 11.09
C ASN A 235 -7.59 21.54 9.56
N HIS A 236 -6.37 21.73 9.12
CA HIS A 236 -6.10 22.05 7.71
C HIS A 236 -6.17 20.79 6.82
N ALA A 237 -5.72 19.62 7.30
CA ALA A 237 -5.80 18.39 6.55
C ALA A 237 -7.25 17.94 6.34
N LEU A 238 -8.10 17.99 7.38
CA LEU A 238 -9.53 17.71 7.26
C LEU A 238 -10.21 18.65 6.24
N ARG A 239 -9.95 19.96 6.35
CA ARG A 239 -10.56 20.94 5.44
C ARG A 239 -10.12 20.76 3.99
N ALA A 240 -8.86 20.39 3.78
CA ALA A 240 -8.32 20.05 2.46
C ALA A 240 -9.00 18.79 1.90
N SER A 241 -9.14 17.73 2.72
CA SER A 241 -9.81 16.49 2.32
C SER A 241 -11.27 16.70 1.94
N ILE A 242 -12.01 17.54 2.70
CA ILE A 242 -13.39 17.91 2.37
C ILE A 242 -13.48 18.56 0.98
N SER A 243 -12.58 19.49 0.68
CA SER A 243 -12.57 20.17 -0.62
C SER A 243 -12.27 19.19 -1.74
N ALA A 244 -11.21 18.39 -1.59
CA ALA A 244 -10.79 17.39 -2.60
C ALA A 244 -11.89 16.34 -2.84
N MET A 245 -12.44 15.74 -1.79
CA MET A 245 -13.54 14.75 -1.91
C MET A 245 -14.76 15.35 -2.59
N ARG A 246 -15.14 16.58 -2.24
CA ARG A 246 -16.30 17.26 -2.84
C ARG A 246 -16.10 17.52 -4.33
N ASP A 247 -14.92 17.95 -4.72
CA ASP A 247 -14.61 18.26 -6.13
C ASP A 247 -14.59 16.99 -6.96
N VAL A 248 -13.93 15.93 -6.51
CA VAL A 248 -13.89 14.63 -7.18
C VAL A 248 -15.30 14.03 -7.29
N ALA A 249 -16.05 13.96 -6.20
CA ALA A 249 -17.41 13.40 -6.20
C ALA A 249 -18.35 14.17 -7.15
N ARG A 250 -18.28 15.49 -7.17
CA ARG A 250 -19.09 16.33 -8.07
C ARG A 250 -18.72 16.09 -9.53
N GLN A 251 -17.43 16.02 -9.85
CA GLN A 251 -16.96 15.80 -11.21
C GLN A 251 -17.40 14.44 -11.73
N ILE A 252 -17.19 13.35 -10.97
CA ILE A 252 -17.63 12.00 -11.34
C ILE A 252 -19.15 11.96 -11.54
N PHE A 253 -19.93 12.58 -10.63
CA PHE A 253 -21.39 12.62 -10.76
C PHE A 253 -21.84 13.35 -12.04
N THR A 254 -21.19 14.46 -12.40
CA THR A 254 -21.55 15.28 -13.55
C THR A 254 -21.12 14.65 -14.87
N GLU A 255 -19.90 14.12 -14.93
CA GLU A 255 -19.29 13.59 -16.15
C GLU A 255 -19.60 12.10 -16.36
N GLN A 256 -20.03 11.38 -15.33
CA GLN A 256 -20.22 9.92 -15.32
C GLN A 256 -18.97 9.19 -15.88
N SER A 257 -17.80 9.70 -15.56
CA SER A 257 -16.50 9.28 -16.07
C SER A 257 -15.41 9.53 -15.05
N LEU A 258 -14.37 8.68 -15.05
CA LEU A 258 -13.18 8.83 -14.21
C LEU A 258 -12.03 9.57 -14.92
N ILE A 259 -12.11 9.75 -16.26
CA ILE A 259 -11.02 10.29 -17.08
C ILE A 259 -10.52 11.66 -16.56
N GLY A 260 -11.43 12.52 -16.12
CA GLY A 260 -11.10 13.86 -15.64
C GLY A 260 -10.54 13.89 -14.20
N VAL A 261 -10.58 12.79 -13.45
CA VAL A 261 -10.18 12.75 -12.04
C VAL A 261 -8.94 11.90 -11.77
N GLU A 262 -8.71 10.80 -12.50
CA GLU A 262 -7.62 9.85 -12.26
C GLU A 262 -6.23 10.49 -12.20
N GLY A 263 -5.93 11.44 -13.06
CA GLY A 263 -4.62 12.13 -13.06
C GLY A 263 -4.43 13.17 -11.94
N ARG A 264 -5.40 13.36 -11.03
CA ARG A 264 -5.37 14.36 -9.95
C ARG A 264 -5.54 13.78 -8.55
N ILE A 265 -5.78 12.48 -8.46
CA ILE A 265 -5.91 11.75 -7.19
C ILE A 265 -4.71 10.82 -6.99
N ALA A 266 -4.51 10.35 -5.78
CA ALA A 266 -3.45 9.39 -5.49
C ALA A 266 -3.70 8.07 -6.23
N GLU A 267 -2.65 7.50 -6.81
CA GLU A 267 -2.71 6.18 -7.44
C GLU A 267 -2.95 5.09 -6.38
N LEU A 268 -3.52 3.95 -6.80
CA LEU A 268 -3.77 2.82 -5.88
C LEU A 268 -2.48 2.29 -5.24
N ASP A 269 -1.37 2.31 -5.99
CA ASP A 269 -0.06 1.89 -5.48
C ASP A 269 0.41 2.76 -4.32
N GLU A 270 0.10 4.07 -4.34
CA GLU A 270 0.38 4.96 -3.23
C GLU A 270 -0.45 4.61 -1.97
N VAL A 271 -1.72 4.23 -2.16
CA VAL A 271 -2.54 3.74 -1.05
C VAL A 271 -1.93 2.49 -0.44
N PHE A 272 -1.52 1.51 -1.26
CA PHE A 272 -0.87 0.28 -0.80
C PHE A 272 0.47 0.53 -0.12
N ARG A 273 1.26 1.49 -0.62
CA ARG A 273 2.52 1.92 0.00
C ARG A 273 2.29 2.49 1.41
N ILE A 274 1.35 3.43 1.54
CA ILE A 274 1.05 4.09 2.82
C ILE A 274 0.58 3.09 3.87
N VAL A 275 -0.23 2.10 3.50
CA VAL A 275 -0.71 1.08 4.46
C VAL A 275 0.29 -0.05 4.72
N GLY A 276 1.45 -0.05 4.04
CA GLY A 276 2.55 -0.97 4.33
C GLY A 276 2.39 -2.36 3.72
N ASN A 277 1.74 -2.51 2.55
CA ASN A 277 1.57 -3.80 1.89
C ASN A 277 2.89 -4.52 1.57
N GLU A 278 4.01 -3.81 1.46
CA GLU A 278 5.32 -4.44 1.26
C GLU A 278 5.74 -5.28 2.47
N GLU A 279 5.42 -4.84 3.69
CA GLU A 279 5.71 -5.58 4.92
C GLU A 279 4.91 -6.88 4.97
N ILE A 280 3.63 -6.88 4.56
CA ILE A 280 2.81 -8.10 4.55
C ILE A 280 3.36 -9.14 3.57
N ALA A 281 3.87 -8.73 2.42
CA ALA A 281 4.49 -9.64 1.45
C ALA A 281 5.77 -10.30 2.02
N GLU A 282 6.55 -9.58 2.83
CA GLU A 282 7.70 -10.14 3.54
C GLU A 282 7.27 -11.10 4.66
N ALA A 283 6.24 -10.72 5.43
CA ALA A 283 5.68 -11.54 6.48
C ALA A 283 5.09 -12.85 5.92
N GLU A 284 4.39 -12.81 4.79
CA GLU A 284 3.87 -13.99 4.11
C GLU A 284 4.99 -14.95 3.69
N ARG A 285 6.07 -14.44 3.11
CA ARG A 285 7.27 -15.26 2.78
C ARG A 285 7.86 -15.94 4.01
N ARG A 286 7.80 -15.30 5.16
CA ARG A 286 8.41 -15.79 6.41
C ARG A 286 7.51 -16.75 7.16
N TYR A 287 6.21 -16.53 7.18
CA TYR A 287 5.29 -17.21 8.11
C TYR A 287 4.32 -18.18 7.45
N LEU A 288 4.03 -18.05 6.15
CA LEU A 288 3.15 -19.02 5.51
C LEU A 288 3.91 -20.31 5.15
N PRO A 289 3.35 -21.49 5.44
CA PRO A 289 3.93 -22.76 5.05
C PRO A 289 3.85 -22.93 3.54
N GLY A 290 4.87 -22.55 2.83
CA GLY A 290 4.96 -22.50 1.37
C GLY A 290 5.87 -21.40 0.88
N GLY A 291 6.23 -20.42 1.72
CA GLY A 291 7.16 -19.34 1.42
C GLY A 291 8.62 -19.76 1.21
N SER A 292 8.92 -21.06 1.29
CA SER A 292 10.24 -21.68 1.05
C SER A 292 10.23 -22.71 -0.09
N ARG A 293 9.31 -22.64 -1.04
CA ARG A 293 9.46 -23.44 -2.27
C ARG A 293 10.53 -22.76 -3.11
N SER A 294 11.78 -23.23 -3.02
CA SER A 294 12.83 -22.88 -3.97
C SER A 294 12.48 -23.49 -5.33
N GLY A 295 11.55 -22.86 -6.03
CA GLY A 295 11.23 -23.20 -7.41
C GLY A 295 12.23 -22.57 -8.37
N ARG A 296 12.39 -23.20 -9.53
CA ARG A 296 13.14 -22.61 -10.64
C ARG A 296 12.26 -22.38 -11.84
N ALA A 297 12.62 -21.38 -12.66
CA ALA A 297 11.99 -21.15 -13.95
C ALA A 297 13.00 -21.29 -15.08
N ILE A 298 12.61 -21.94 -16.16
CA ILE A 298 13.32 -21.96 -17.43
C ILE A 298 12.51 -21.17 -18.44
N ILE A 299 13.03 -20.03 -18.85
CA ILE A 299 12.39 -19.09 -19.75
C ILE A 299 12.99 -19.26 -21.16
N LEU A 300 12.14 -19.58 -22.14
CA LEU A 300 12.55 -19.72 -23.53
C LEU A 300 12.45 -18.37 -24.24
N ALA A 301 13.59 -17.73 -24.50
CA ALA A 301 13.70 -16.37 -25.03
C ALA A 301 14.65 -16.26 -26.23
N ALA A 302 14.73 -17.32 -27.03
CA ALA A 302 15.72 -17.44 -28.12
C ALA A 302 15.31 -16.75 -29.44
N THR A 303 14.03 -16.37 -29.60
CA THR A 303 13.48 -15.87 -30.87
C THR A 303 13.65 -14.37 -31.07
N ARG A 304 13.74 -13.92 -32.34
CA ARG A 304 13.79 -12.52 -32.72
C ARG A 304 12.45 -11.81 -32.54
N GLY A 305 11.31 -12.45 -32.89
CA GLY A 305 10.03 -11.79 -33.08
C GLY A 305 10.00 -10.99 -34.38
N ALA A 306 9.99 -11.69 -35.52
CA ALA A 306 10.11 -11.06 -36.84
C ALA A 306 8.96 -10.09 -37.18
N GLU A 307 7.77 -10.26 -36.60
CA GLU A 307 6.60 -9.41 -36.80
C GLU A 307 6.66 -8.08 -36.03
N LEU A 308 7.71 -7.88 -35.20
CA LEU A 308 7.96 -6.64 -34.46
C LEU A 308 8.89 -5.67 -35.20
N ASP A 309 9.28 -6.03 -36.43
CA ASP A 309 10.00 -5.22 -37.41
C ASP A 309 11.25 -4.51 -36.86
N GLY A 310 11.31 -3.18 -36.95
CA GLY A 310 12.43 -2.37 -36.48
C GLY A 310 12.68 -2.39 -34.98
N LEU A 311 11.71 -2.81 -34.17
CA LEU A 311 11.81 -2.82 -32.70
C LEU A 311 12.73 -3.91 -32.14
N THR A 312 13.05 -4.94 -32.97
CA THR A 312 13.89 -6.08 -32.58
C THR A 312 15.15 -6.20 -33.43
N LEU A 313 15.64 -5.11 -34.05
CA LEU A 313 16.87 -5.15 -34.85
C LEU A 313 18.13 -5.37 -34.00
N ASP A 314 18.19 -4.74 -32.84
CA ASP A 314 19.34 -4.70 -31.94
C ASP A 314 19.15 -5.47 -30.62
N LYS A 315 17.99 -6.06 -30.41
CA LYS A 315 17.63 -6.76 -29.17
C LYS A 315 16.59 -7.86 -29.41
N PRO A 316 16.58 -8.92 -28.58
CA PRO A 316 15.54 -9.96 -28.68
C PRO A 316 14.20 -9.43 -28.20
N LYS A 317 13.11 -10.08 -28.61
CA LYS A 317 11.73 -9.79 -28.28
C LYS A 317 11.48 -9.61 -26.76
N CYS A 318 12.09 -10.45 -25.94
CA CYS A 318 11.98 -10.39 -24.48
C CYS A 318 12.57 -9.12 -23.83
N MET A 319 13.38 -8.35 -24.59
CA MET A 319 13.98 -7.09 -24.15
C MET A 319 13.23 -5.85 -24.65
N LEU A 320 12.02 -6.01 -25.20
CA LEU A 320 11.16 -4.87 -25.54
C LEU A 320 10.74 -4.12 -24.28
N ASP A 321 10.76 -2.80 -24.41
CA ASP A 321 10.37 -1.90 -23.31
C ASP A 321 8.85 -1.85 -23.11
N ILE A 322 8.43 -2.10 -21.87
CA ILE A 322 7.05 -1.98 -21.41
C ILE A 322 7.02 -0.97 -20.26
N ARG A 323 6.66 0.28 -20.56
CA ARG A 323 6.60 1.36 -19.56
C ARG A 323 7.92 1.56 -18.80
N GLY A 324 9.05 1.63 -19.52
CA GLY A 324 10.36 1.89 -18.95
C GLY A 324 11.11 0.66 -18.41
N GLU A 325 10.55 -0.55 -18.54
CA GLU A 325 11.16 -1.79 -18.07
C GLU A 325 11.09 -2.90 -19.15
N PRO A 326 12.15 -3.70 -19.35
CA PRO A 326 12.11 -4.82 -20.29
C PRO A 326 11.06 -5.86 -19.93
N LEU A 327 10.40 -6.43 -20.94
CA LEU A 327 9.41 -7.50 -20.78
C LEU A 327 9.94 -8.66 -19.92
N LEU A 328 11.17 -9.10 -20.16
CA LEU A 328 11.82 -10.17 -19.38
C LEU A 328 12.04 -9.77 -17.92
N ALA A 329 12.38 -8.51 -17.64
CA ALA A 329 12.57 -8.03 -16.28
C ALA A 329 11.24 -8.09 -15.50
N ARG A 330 10.13 -7.71 -16.13
CA ARG A 330 8.80 -7.83 -15.54
C ARG A 330 8.41 -9.28 -15.27
N LEU A 331 8.66 -10.17 -16.24
CA LEU A 331 8.38 -11.60 -16.05
C LEU A 331 9.22 -12.18 -14.90
N THR A 332 10.52 -11.87 -14.85
CA THR A 332 11.39 -12.36 -13.76
C THR A 332 11.01 -11.80 -12.41
N ALA A 333 10.58 -10.54 -12.33
CA ALA A 333 10.05 -9.94 -11.10
C ALA A 333 8.76 -10.62 -10.63
N ALA A 334 7.80 -10.89 -11.55
CA ALA A 334 6.59 -11.63 -11.24
C ALA A 334 6.86 -13.05 -10.73
N LEU A 335 7.80 -13.76 -11.38
CA LEU A 335 8.26 -15.08 -10.93
C LEU A 335 8.90 -15.02 -9.54
N GLY A 336 9.72 -13.99 -9.25
CA GLY A 336 10.31 -13.77 -7.93
C GLY A 336 9.24 -13.55 -6.86
N ARG A 337 8.21 -12.73 -7.12
CA ARG A 337 7.06 -12.54 -6.21
C ARG A 337 6.29 -13.85 -5.97
N ALA A 338 6.19 -14.69 -6.99
CA ALA A 338 5.54 -16.00 -6.87
C ALA A 338 6.41 -17.07 -6.15
N GLY A 339 7.66 -16.75 -5.74
CA GLY A 339 8.52 -17.64 -4.98
C GLY A 339 9.57 -18.41 -5.81
N ILE A 340 9.78 -18.06 -7.07
CA ILE A 340 10.87 -18.61 -7.89
C ILE A 340 12.19 -17.96 -7.47
N THR A 341 13.17 -18.78 -7.07
CA THR A 341 14.48 -18.32 -6.57
C THR A 341 15.62 -18.50 -7.57
N GLU A 342 15.44 -19.35 -8.58
CA GLU A 342 16.43 -19.61 -9.63
C GLU A 342 15.77 -19.39 -11.00
N THR A 343 16.20 -18.36 -11.72
CA THR A 343 15.69 -18.05 -13.06
C THR A 343 16.74 -18.33 -14.11
N ILE A 344 16.46 -19.27 -15.00
CA ILE A 344 17.27 -19.67 -16.13
C ILE A 344 16.63 -19.12 -17.41
N VAL A 345 17.40 -18.39 -18.20
CA VAL A 345 16.93 -17.86 -19.49
C VAL A 345 17.71 -18.52 -20.60
N VAL A 346 17.01 -19.05 -21.61
CA VAL A 346 17.64 -19.58 -22.81
C VAL A 346 17.48 -18.54 -23.93
N GLY A 347 18.57 -17.83 -24.19
CA GLY A 347 18.68 -16.84 -25.26
C GLY A 347 19.17 -17.43 -26.59
N GLY A 348 19.11 -16.64 -27.64
CA GLY A 348 19.59 -17.00 -28.97
C GLY A 348 19.89 -15.76 -29.84
N TYR A 349 18.85 -15.19 -30.45
CA TYR A 349 18.99 -13.94 -31.20
C TYR A 349 19.40 -12.78 -30.28
N GLN A 350 20.51 -12.09 -30.65
CA GLN A 350 21.00 -10.91 -29.91
C GLN A 350 21.06 -11.11 -28.39
N ASP A 351 21.42 -12.30 -27.92
CA ASP A 351 21.37 -12.67 -26.51
C ASP A 351 22.30 -11.82 -25.61
N GLN A 352 23.34 -11.18 -26.22
CA GLN A 352 24.19 -10.20 -25.54
C GLN A 352 23.42 -8.95 -25.06
N ALA A 353 22.25 -8.68 -25.62
CA ALA A 353 21.37 -7.59 -25.17
C ALA A 353 20.52 -7.97 -23.94
N ILE A 354 20.53 -9.23 -23.50
CA ILE A 354 19.82 -9.68 -22.30
C ILE A 354 20.67 -9.30 -21.08
N THR A 355 20.28 -8.18 -20.44
CA THR A 355 21.01 -7.58 -19.30
C THR A 355 20.22 -7.57 -18.00
N VAL A 356 19.17 -8.41 -17.89
CA VAL A 356 18.35 -8.51 -16.67
C VAL A 356 19.19 -9.10 -15.53
N PRO A 357 19.22 -8.47 -14.35
CA PRO A 357 19.98 -8.97 -13.22
C PRO A 357 19.34 -10.24 -12.61
N GLY A 358 20.16 -11.07 -11.95
CA GLY A 358 19.66 -12.23 -11.17
C GLY A 358 19.25 -13.44 -12.01
N ILE A 359 19.57 -13.48 -13.31
CA ILE A 359 19.30 -14.62 -14.19
C ILE A 359 20.57 -15.40 -14.53
N SER A 360 20.41 -16.69 -14.85
CA SER A 360 21.44 -17.54 -15.46
C SER A 360 21.15 -17.68 -16.96
N LEU A 361 22.00 -17.12 -17.82
CA LEU A 361 21.80 -17.12 -19.28
C LEU A 361 22.45 -18.33 -19.92
N PHE A 362 21.66 -19.13 -20.63
CA PHE A 362 22.10 -20.23 -21.52
C PHE A 362 21.83 -19.84 -22.97
N ARG A 363 22.58 -20.43 -23.90
CA ARG A 363 22.55 -20.03 -25.32
C ARG A 363 22.18 -21.18 -26.23
N ASN A 364 21.16 -20.96 -27.05
CA ASN A 364 20.91 -21.81 -28.21
C ASN A 364 21.58 -21.19 -29.43
N HIS A 365 22.78 -21.62 -29.75
CA HIS A 365 23.53 -21.11 -30.90
C HIS A 365 22.88 -21.43 -32.26
N ALA A 366 22.01 -22.43 -32.29
CA ALA A 366 21.31 -22.86 -33.51
C ALA A 366 19.88 -22.31 -33.60
N TYR A 367 19.50 -21.30 -32.77
CA TYR A 367 18.15 -20.77 -32.62
C TYR A 367 17.43 -20.49 -33.96
N ALA A 368 18.17 -20.05 -34.99
CA ALA A 368 17.58 -19.70 -36.29
C ALA A 368 17.06 -20.92 -37.08
N THR A 369 17.49 -22.14 -36.73
CA THR A 369 17.13 -23.39 -37.43
C THR A 369 16.58 -24.46 -36.48
N THR A 370 16.27 -24.11 -35.24
CA THR A 370 15.79 -25.04 -34.22
C THR A 370 14.53 -24.52 -33.56
N GLY A 371 13.76 -25.42 -32.95
CA GLY A 371 12.52 -25.14 -32.21
C GLY A 371 12.75 -24.93 -30.72
N GLU A 372 11.63 -24.85 -29.99
CA GLU A 372 11.56 -24.56 -28.56
C GLU A 372 12.16 -25.69 -27.71
N VAL A 373 11.95 -26.96 -28.10
CA VAL A 373 12.51 -28.14 -27.42
C VAL A 373 14.02 -28.15 -27.48
N ALA A 374 14.61 -27.74 -28.61
CA ALA A 374 16.07 -27.59 -28.75
C ALA A 374 16.61 -26.47 -27.83
N SER A 375 15.86 -25.39 -27.66
CA SER A 375 16.20 -24.34 -26.70
C SER A 375 16.09 -24.88 -25.25
N LEU A 376 15.01 -25.60 -24.90
CA LEU A 376 14.87 -26.23 -23.59
C LEU A 376 16.00 -27.20 -23.28
N ALA A 377 16.46 -27.95 -24.28
CA ALA A 377 17.59 -28.89 -24.17
C ALA A 377 18.91 -28.21 -23.78
N CYS A 378 19.13 -26.92 -24.12
CA CYS A 378 20.28 -26.16 -23.67
C CYS A 378 20.34 -25.96 -22.15
N ALA A 379 19.18 -26.01 -21.48
CA ALA A 379 19.05 -25.88 -20.03
C ALA A 379 18.59 -27.20 -19.34
N ILE A 380 18.78 -28.34 -19.98
CA ILE A 380 18.25 -29.65 -19.56
C ILE A 380 18.70 -30.06 -18.14
N SER A 381 19.91 -29.68 -17.73
CA SER A 381 20.46 -29.95 -16.40
C SER A 381 19.66 -29.25 -15.28
N HIS A 382 18.87 -28.23 -15.62
CA HIS A 382 18.02 -27.47 -14.71
C HIS A 382 16.59 -28.03 -14.63
N LEU A 383 16.19 -28.97 -15.48
CA LEU A 383 14.95 -29.74 -15.37
C LEU A 383 15.05 -30.74 -14.21
N ARG A 384 14.89 -30.24 -12.98
CA ARG A 384 14.98 -31.01 -11.73
C ARG A 384 14.23 -30.31 -10.60
N GLY A 385 13.61 -31.08 -9.69
CA GLY A 385 12.78 -30.53 -8.61
C GLY A 385 11.56 -29.79 -9.16
N ASP A 386 11.03 -28.87 -8.40
CA ASP A 386 9.92 -28.03 -8.88
C ASP A 386 10.44 -27.03 -9.93
N CYS A 387 9.87 -27.09 -11.13
CA CYS A 387 10.32 -26.33 -12.27
C CYS A 387 9.14 -25.75 -13.05
N LEU A 388 9.23 -24.47 -13.41
CA LEU A 388 8.36 -23.80 -14.36
C LEU A 388 9.06 -23.66 -15.69
N ILE A 389 8.43 -24.01 -16.79
CA ILE A 389 8.89 -23.75 -18.15
C ILE A 389 7.94 -22.74 -18.76
N CYS A 390 8.47 -21.64 -19.31
CA CYS A 390 7.60 -20.62 -19.91
C CYS A 390 8.26 -19.94 -21.12
N TYR A 391 7.42 -19.33 -21.96
CA TYR A 391 7.86 -18.43 -23.00
C TYR A 391 8.37 -17.11 -22.41
N GLY A 392 9.36 -16.49 -23.05
CA GLY A 392 9.99 -15.24 -22.62
C GLY A 392 9.25 -13.97 -23.06
N ASP A 393 8.13 -14.10 -23.72
CA ASP A 393 7.33 -13.04 -24.34
C ASP A 393 5.93 -12.91 -23.75
N ILE A 394 5.68 -13.59 -22.64
CA ILE A 394 4.40 -13.57 -21.95
C ILE A 394 4.43 -12.66 -20.71
N LEU A 395 3.30 -12.06 -20.42
CA LEU A 395 2.98 -11.43 -19.15
C LEU A 395 1.68 -12.03 -18.62
N CYS A 396 1.62 -12.25 -17.33
CA CYS A 396 0.41 -12.69 -16.64
C CYS A 396 0.29 -12.03 -15.28
N ARG A 397 -0.93 -11.95 -14.77
CA ARG A 397 -1.17 -11.46 -13.41
C ARG A 397 -0.59 -12.45 -12.38
N ASP A 398 -0.06 -11.93 -11.28
CA ASP A 398 0.66 -12.70 -10.25
C ASP A 398 -0.15 -13.89 -9.71
N PHE A 399 -1.48 -13.76 -9.60
CA PHE A 399 -2.32 -14.85 -9.12
C PHE A 399 -2.31 -16.09 -10.03
N VAL A 400 -2.10 -15.92 -11.36
CA VAL A 400 -2.00 -17.04 -12.30
C VAL A 400 -0.76 -17.89 -11.98
N LEU A 401 0.39 -17.24 -11.74
CA LEU A 401 1.61 -17.92 -11.31
C LEU A 401 1.44 -18.58 -9.93
N THR A 402 0.78 -17.88 -9.01
CA THR A 402 0.51 -18.41 -7.66
C THR A 402 -0.33 -19.68 -7.72
N LEU A 403 -1.45 -19.67 -8.46
CA LEU A 403 -2.31 -20.84 -8.65
C LEU A 403 -1.55 -22.01 -9.30
N LEU A 404 -0.78 -21.72 -10.36
CA LEU A 404 0.01 -22.73 -11.05
C LEU A 404 1.06 -23.37 -10.12
N LEU A 405 1.77 -22.56 -9.34
CA LEU A 405 2.81 -23.05 -8.42
C LEU A 405 2.23 -23.81 -7.20
N GLN A 406 0.99 -23.55 -6.83
CA GLN A 406 0.30 -24.28 -5.76
C GLN A 406 -0.19 -25.67 -6.20
N ALA A 407 -0.38 -25.91 -7.50
CA ALA A 407 -0.81 -27.22 -8.02
C ALA A 407 0.22 -28.31 -7.65
N ASN A 408 -0.23 -29.51 -7.30
CA ASN A 408 0.62 -30.60 -6.80
C ASN A 408 0.86 -31.72 -7.82
N GLU A 409 0.16 -31.68 -8.94
CA GLU A 409 0.21 -32.68 -9.99
C GLU A 409 1.60 -32.71 -10.65
N PRO A 410 2.04 -33.84 -11.20
CA PRO A 410 3.36 -33.98 -11.79
C PRO A 410 3.65 -32.98 -12.89
N ILE A 411 2.69 -32.77 -13.81
CA ILE A 411 2.78 -31.78 -14.89
C ILE A 411 1.44 -31.04 -14.98
N VAL A 412 1.50 -29.70 -14.94
CA VAL A 412 0.33 -28.83 -15.08
C VAL A 412 0.58 -27.80 -16.16
N VAL A 413 -0.37 -27.58 -17.02
CA VAL A 413 -0.34 -26.56 -18.07
C VAL A 413 -1.44 -25.53 -17.85
N VAL A 414 -1.21 -24.28 -18.26
CA VAL A 414 -2.22 -23.23 -18.20
C VAL A 414 -2.92 -23.11 -19.54
N VAL A 415 -4.25 -23.10 -19.51
CA VAL A 415 -5.13 -22.95 -20.69
C VAL A 415 -6.09 -21.78 -20.47
N ASP A 416 -6.11 -20.84 -21.39
CA ASP A 416 -7.09 -19.74 -21.38
C ASP A 416 -8.37 -20.16 -22.07
N ALA A 417 -9.45 -20.21 -21.31
CA ALA A 417 -10.78 -20.61 -21.77
C ALA A 417 -11.59 -19.47 -22.42
N CYS A 418 -11.07 -18.22 -22.43
CA CYS A 418 -11.77 -17.06 -23.03
C CYS A 418 -11.76 -17.07 -24.56
N ASN A 419 -12.57 -17.94 -25.14
CA ASN A 419 -12.65 -18.09 -26.61
C ASN A 419 -13.64 -17.14 -27.32
N GLY A 420 -14.39 -16.28 -26.58
CA GLY A 420 -15.58 -15.59 -27.12
C GLY A 420 -15.38 -14.12 -27.51
N ASP A 421 -14.57 -13.36 -26.78
CA ASP A 421 -14.52 -11.89 -26.85
C ASP A 421 -13.22 -11.32 -27.44
N MET A 422 -12.45 -12.12 -28.17
CA MET A 422 -11.22 -11.65 -28.81
C MET A 422 -11.51 -10.72 -30.00
N PRO A 423 -10.82 -9.57 -30.11
CA PRO A 423 -10.89 -8.72 -31.29
C PRO A 423 -10.61 -9.52 -32.57
N GLU A 424 -11.32 -9.22 -33.67
CA GLU A 424 -11.20 -9.92 -34.95
C GLU A 424 -9.76 -10.06 -35.48
N ARG A 425 -8.88 -9.12 -35.12
CA ARG A 425 -7.44 -9.11 -35.47
C ARG A 425 -6.64 -10.29 -34.89
N ASN A 426 -7.01 -10.78 -33.71
CA ASN A 426 -6.32 -11.93 -33.09
C ASN A 426 -6.85 -13.28 -33.58
N ARG A 427 -7.91 -13.28 -34.40
CA ARG A 427 -8.49 -14.50 -34.98
C ARG A 427 -7.69 -15.08 -36.17
N SER A 428 -6.86 -14.27 -36.82
CA SER A 428 -6.08 -14.68 -38.01
C SER A 428 -4.73 -15.34 -37.68
N ARG A 429 -4.36 -15.43 -36.39
CA ARG A 429 -3.08 -16.00 -35.94
C ARG A 429 -3.24 -17.48 -35.59
N LEU A 430 -2.25 -18.29 -35.99
CA LEU A 430 -2.16 -19.67 -35.55
C LEU A 430 -1.85 -19.72 -34.06
N LYS A 431 -2.78 -20.27 -33.29
CA LYS A 431 -2.68 -20.45 -31.83
C LYS A 431 -2.48 -21.92 -31.48
N ASP A 432 -1.94 -22.17 -30.31
CA ASP A 432 -1.80 -23.52 -29.77
C ASP A 432 -3.09 -23.89 -29.00
N TRP A 433 -4.03 -24.49 -29.72
CA TRP A 433 -5.34 -24.86 -29.19
C TRP A 433 -5.31 -26.11 -28.34
N ALA A 434 -5.83 -26.04 -27.13
CA ALA A 434 -5.91 -27.15 -26.20
C ALA A 434 -7.22 -27.93 -26.35
N ILE A 435 -7.08 -29.26 -26.51
CA ILE A 435 -8.15 -30.22 -26.36
C ILE A 435 -8.03 -30.82 -24.96
N CYS A 436 -9.06 -30.65 -24.15
CA CYS A 436 -9.09 -31.07 -22.76
C CYS A 436 -10.19 -32.12 -22.51
N SER A 437 -10.06 -32.89 -21.44
CA SER A 437 -11.04 -33.92 -21.07
C SER A 437 -12.41 -33.35 -20.69
N THR A 438 -12.45 -32.10 -20.23
CA THR A 438 -13.64 -31.41 -19.75
C THR A 438 -13.53 -29.93 -20.14
N PRO A 439 -14.60 -29.29 -20.64
CA PRO A 439 -14.59 -27.86 -20.91
C PRO A 439 -14.52 -27.06 -19.60
N TYR A 440 -14.11 -25.81 -19.71
CA TYR A 440 -14.14 -24.85 -18.59
C TYR A 440 -15.57 -24.71 -18.04
N SER A 441 -15.70 -24.72 -16.73
CA SER A 441 -16.95 -24.47 -16.02
C SER A 441 -16.88 -23.16 -15.24
N ASN A 442 -17.94 -22.35 -15.34
CA ASN A 442 -18.13 -21.16 -14.50
C ASN A 442 -18.68 -21.51 -13.10
N ASP A 443 -18.93 -22.79 -12.82
CA ASP A 443 -19.37 -23.22 -11.48
C ASP A 443 -18.17 -23.29 -10.53
N PRO A 444 -18.10 -22.43 -9.49
CA PRO A 444 -17.00 -22.43 -8.54
C PRO A 444 -16.90 -23.70 -7.69
N LEU A 445 -17.93 -24.55 -7.70
CA LEU A 445 -17.96 -25.84 -7.01
C LEU A 445 -17.53 -27.01 -7.90
N ASP A 446 -17.26 -26.76 -9.18
CA ASP A 446 -16.79 -27.80 -10.10
C ASP A 446 -15.29 -28.09 -9.85
N ALA A 447 -15.03 -29.09 -9.05
CA ALA A 447 -13.68 -29.53 -8.70
C ALA A 447 -13.22 -30.75 -9.52
N ARG A 448 -13.85 -31.04 -10.67
CA ARG A 448 -13.44 -32.18 -11.52
C ARG A 448 -12.03 -31.96 -12.08
N PRO A 449 -11.14 -32.96 -12.00
CA PRO A 449 -9.82 -32.85 -12.59
C PRO A 449 -9.93 -32.75 -14.12
N VAL A 450 -9.18 -31.83 -14.71
CA VAL A 450 -9.13 -31.63 -16.14
C VAL A 450 -7.77 -32.05 -16.67
N PHE A 451 -7.74 -32.85 -17.73
CA PHE A 451 -6.53 -33.35 -18.35
C PHE A 451 -6.41 -32.89 -19.80
N LEU A 452 -5.19 -32.56 -20.20
CA LEU A 452 -4.85 -32.24 -21.57
C LEU A 452 -4.89 -33.53 -22.42
N GLN A 453 -5.64 -33.51 -23.52
CA GLN A 453 -5.75 -34.61 -24.47
C GLN A 453 -4.96 -34.35 -25.77
N GLY A 454 -4.64 -33.09 -26.06
CA GLY A 454 -3.82 -32.73 -27.19
C GLY A 454 -3.70 -31.23 -27.37
N LEU A 455 -2.67 -30.81 -28.13
CA LEU A 455 -2.46 -29.44 -28.57
C LEU A 455 -2.39 -29.41 -30.10
N LEU A 456 -3.12 -28.49 -30.71
CA LEU A 456 -3.20 -28.34 -32.17
C LEU A 456 -2.86 -26.91 -32.58
N ARG A 457 -1.96 -26.75 -33.51
CA ARG A 457 -1.60 -25.45 -34.10
C ARG A 457 -2.26 -25.28 -35.48
N VAL A 458 -3.52 -24.92 -35.44
CA VAL A 458 -4.39 -24.78 -36.62
C VAL A 458 -5.33 -23.58 -36.42
N ASP A 459 -6.12 -23.24 -37.42
CA ASP A 459 -7.32 -22.43 -37.23
C ASP A 459 -8.23 -23.10 -36.21
N ILE A 460 -9.06 -22.32 -35.49
CA ILE A 460 -9.85 -22.76 -34.34
C ILE A 460 -10.52 -24.13 -34.61
N PRO A 461 -10.10 -25.20 -33.92
CA PRO A 461 -10.74 -26.51 -34.10
C PRO A 461 -12.08 -26.53 -33.35
N ASN A 462 -13.07 -27.24 -33.92
CA ASN A 462 -14.44 -27.33 -33.38
C ASN A 462 -14.51 -27.93 -31.95
N ASN A 463 -13.46 -28.61 -31.51
CA ASN A 463 -13.35 -29.29 -30.19
C ASN A 463 -12.31 -28.69 -29.27
N ALA A 464 -11.79 -27.48 -29.54
CA ALA A 464 -10.88 -26.79 -28.63
C ALA A 464 -11.64 -26.24 -27.43
N GLN A 465 -11.03 -26.39 -26.23
CA GLN A 465 -11.55 -25.84 -24.99
C GLN A 465 -10.84 -24.55 -24.55
N GLY A 466 -9.71 -24.20 -25.18
CA GLY A 466 -8.98 -22.98 -24.87
C GLY A 466 -7.65 -22.88 -25.59
N GLU A 467 -6.90 -21.83 -25.30
CA GLU A 467 -5.55 -21.56 -25.82
C GLU A 467 -4.49 -21.93 -24.77
N PHE A 468 -3.46 -22.69 -25.17
CA PHE A 468 -2.30 -22.94 -24.32
C PHE A 468 -1.47 -21.68 -24.18
N VAL A 469 -1.25 -21.25 -22.94
CA VAL A 469 -0.63 -19.95 -22.61
C VAL A 469 0.91 -19.98 -22.69
N GLY A 470 1.51 -21.17 -22.82
CA GLY A 470 2.99 -21.30 -22.80
C GLY A 470 3.56 -21.38 -21.37
N LEU A 471 2.76 -21.75 -20.38
CA LEU A 471 3.16 -21.99 -19.01
C LEU A 471 3.01 -23.47 -18.66
N ILE A 472 4.09 -24.10 -18.23
CA ILE A 472 4.15 -25.51 -17.82
C ILE A 472 4.83 -25.58 -16.46
N LYS A 473 4.13 -26.08 -15.44
CA LYS A 473 4.74 -26.46 -14.17
C LYS A 473 5.01 -27.95 -14.16
N ALA A 474 6.18 -28.35 -13.68
CA ALA A 474 6.53 -29.72 -13.39
C ALA A 474 7.07 -29.82 -11.95
N ASN A 475 6.52 -30.72 -11.15
CA ASN A 475 7.11 -31.08 -9.86
C ASN A 475 8.37 -31.96 -10.09
N ALA A 476 9.01 -32.46 -9.03
CA ALA A 476 10.21 -33.28 -9.15
C ALA A 476 10.03 -34.54 -10.03
N GLU A 477 8.85 -35.14 -10.04
CA GLU A 477 8.49 -36.31 -10.87
C GLU A 477 8.27 -35.86 -12.32
N GLY A 478 7.43 -34.83 -12.51
CA GLY A 478 7.16 -34.25 -13.83
C GLY A 478 8.42 -33.73 -14.51
N ALA A 479 9.31 -33.09 -13.78
CA ALA A 479 10.59 -32.60 -14.31
C ALA A 479 11.49 -33.74 -14.81
N ARG A 480 11.54 -34.85 -14.10
CA ARG A 480 12.27 -36.08 -14.57
C ARG A 480 11.64 -36.64 -15.85
N THR A 481 10.30 -36.67 -15.90
CA THR A 481 9.55 -37.15 -17.06
C THR A 481 9.77 -36.28 -18.28
N VAL A 482 9.66 -34.95 -18.15
CA VAL A 482 9.92 -33.98 -19.22
C VAL A 482 11.37 -34.09 -19.68
N ARG A 483 12.32 -34.19 -18.76
CA ARG A 483 13.72 -34.34 -19.07
C ARG A 483 14.01 -35.59 -19.90
N ALA A 484 13.49 -36.75 -19.45
CA ALA A 484 13.67 -38.02 -20.16
C ALA A 484 13.08 -37.96 -21.58
N GLU A 485 11.93 -37.27 -21.77
CA GLU A 485 11.34 -37.11 -23.10
C GLU A 485 12.19 -36.19 -23.99
N VAL A 486 12.69 -35.07 -23.47
CA VAL A 486 13.58 -34.17 -24.22
C VAL A 486 14.88 -34.92 -24.65
N GLU A 487 15.45 -35.72 -23.74
CA GLU A 487 16.62 -36.56 -24.05
C GLU A 487 16.30 -37.61 -25.15
N ALA A 488 15.14 -38.25 -25.08
CA ALA A 488 14.70 -39.19 -26.13
C ALA A 488 14.49 -38.48 -27.49
N MET A 489 13.90 -37.27 -27.49
CA MET A 489 13.72 -36.46 -28.68
C MET A 489 15.07 -35.98 -29.27
N GLN A 490 16.10 -35.77 -28.46
CA GLN A 490 17.45 -35.49 -28.94
C GLN A 490 18.06 -36.70 -29.61
N GLN A 491 17.87 -37.90 -29.03
CA GLN A 491 18.43 -39.14 -29.59
C GLN A 491 17.78 -39.54 -30.92
N ASP A 492 16.46 -39.36 -31.07
CA ASP A 492 15.74 -39.69 -32.31
C ASP A 492 15.77 -38.54 -33.35
N GLY A 493 16.38 -37.40 -33.01
CA GLY A 493 16.52 -36.24 -33.89
C GLY A 493 15.30 -35.33 -33.99
N THR A 494 14.20 -35.66 -33.34
CA THR A 494 12.95 -34.88 -33.44
C THR A 494 12.97 -33.58 -32.61
N ALA A 495 13.86 -33.50 -31.59
CA ALA A 495 14.00 -32.30 -30.77
C ALA A 495 14.38 -31.05 -31.57
N ARG A 496 14.99 -31.21 -32.73
CA ARG A 496 15.58 -30.09 -33.48
C ARG A 496 14.58 -29.01 -33.87
N GLN A 497 13.39 -29.38 -34.34
CA GLN A 497 12.33 -28.44 -34.79
C GLN A 497 11.08 -28.48 -33.94
N ALA A 498 11.05 -29.32 -32.92
CA ALA A 498 9.88 -29.50 -32.09
C ALA A 498 9.56 -28.26 -31.23
N SER A 499 8.28 -27.97 -31.11
CA SER A 499 7.70 -26.98 -30.19
C SER A 499 7.40 -27.57 -28.80
N LEU A 500 7.07 -26.73 -27.81
CA LEU A 500 6.54 -27.20 -26.52
C LEU A 500 5.24 -28.01 -26.69
N PRO A 501 4.26 -27.61 -27.53
CA PRO A 501 3.13 -28.45 -27.90
C PRO A 501 3.51 -29.84 -28.39
N ASP A 502 4.53 -29.97 -29.23
CA ASP A 502 4.98 -31.29 -29.72
C ASP A 502 5.52 -32.17 -28.60
N LEU A 503 6.27 -31.58 -27.67
CA LEU A 503 6.74 -32.26 -26.46
C LEU A 503 5.57 -32.76 -25.59
N LEU A 504 4.59 -31.89 -25.32
CA LEU A 504 3.41 -32.25 -24.52
C LEU A 504 2.59 -33.34 -25.24
N ASN A 505 2.38 -33.24 -26.54
CA ASN A 505 1.68 -34.25 -27.34
C ASN A 505 2.40 -35.62 -27.31
N ARG A 506 3.73 -35.63 -27.25
CA ARG A 506 4.49 -36.90 -27.10
C ARG A 506 4.30 -37.52 -25.72
N LEU A 507 4.25 -36.71 -24.66
CA LEU A 507 3.96 -37.18 -23.31
C LEU A 507 2.55 -37.77 -23.21
N ILE A 508 1.55 -37.10 -23.81
CA ILE A 508 0.16 -37.57 -23.88
C ILE A 508 0.07 -38.94 -24.59
N LYS A 509 0.77 -39.11 -25.72
CA LYS A 509 0.82 -40.38 -26.45
C LYS A 509 1.43 -41.56 -25.65
N LYS A 510 2.12 -41.27 -24.57
CA LYS A 510 2.67 -42.26 -23.63
C LYS A 510 1.76 -42.46 -22.40
N ASP A 511 0.49 -42.04 -22.50
CA ASP A 511 -0.53 -42.10 -21.43
C ASP A 511 -0.11 -41.40 -20.14
N LEU A 512 0.74 -40.36 -20.22
CA LEU A 512 1.14 -39.57 -19.08
C LEU A 512 0.10 -38.47 -18.83
N PRO A 513 -0.52 -38.40 -17.63
CA PRO A 513 -1.53 -37.40 -17.35
C PRO A 513 -0.88 -36.02 -17.21
N ILE A 514 -1.39 -35.06 -17.99
CA ILE A 514 -1.03 -33.64 -17.89
C ILE A 514 -2.27 -32.89 -17.43
N SER A 515 -2.21 -32.31 -16.23
CA SER A 515 -3.33 -31.56 -15.67
C SER A 515 -3.44 -30.18 -16.29
N VAL A 516 -4.66 -29.67 -16.35
CA VAL A 516 -4.97 -28.35 -16.91
C VAL A 516 -5.45 -27.42 -15.81
N LEU A 517 -4.80 -26.25 -15.70
CA LEU A 517 -5.29 -25.10 -14.96
C LEU A 517 -5.97 -24.14 -15.95
N TYR A 518 -7.28 -24.03 -15.88
CA TYR A 518 -7.99 -23.05 -16.66
C TYR A 518 -7.88 -21.65 -16.07
N ILE A 519 -7.70 -20.68 -16.94
CA ILE A 519 -7.84 -19.25 -16.64
C ILE A 519 -8.83 -18.61 -17.62
N ALA A 520 -9.29 -17.41 -17.30
CA ALA A 520 -10.18 -16.63 -18.16
C ALA A 520 -9.54 -15.25 -18.41
N GLY A 521 -8.63 -15.17 -19.40
CA GLY A 521 -7.79 -14.00 -19.63
C GLY A 521 -6.67 -13.84 -18.59
N HIS A 522 -6.34 -12.60 -18.23
CA HIS A 522 -5.31 -12.25 -17.24
C HIS A 522 -3.86 -12.57 -17.67
N TRP A 523 -3.65 -12.73 -18.95
CA TRP A 523 -2.35 -12.91 -19.58
C TRP A 523 -2.31 -12.25 -20.96
N LEU A 524 -1.12 -11.96 -21.45
CA LEU A 524 -0.87 -11.49 -22.83
C LEU A 524 0.48 -12.01 -23.30
N ASP A 525 0.60 -12.25 -24.60
CA ASP A 525 1.86 -12.45 -25.28
C ASP A 525 2.15 -11.27 -26.22
N VAL A 526 3.41 -10.97 -26.45
CA VAL A 526 3.83 -9.85 -27.31
C VAL A 526 4.39 -10.41 -28.60
N ASN A 527 3.63 -10.43 -29.68
CA ASN A 527 4.06 -10.97 -30.97
C ASN A 527 4.17 -9.90 -32.05
N ASP A 528 3.37 -8.86 -31.97
CA ASP A 528 3.35 -7.74 -32.91
C ASP A 528 3.29 -6.38 -32.19
N VAL A 529 3.23 -5.30 -32.96
CA VAL A 529 3.15 -3.93 -32.42
C VAL A 529 1.82 -3.62 -31.72
N TYR A 530 0.74 -4.33 -32.08
CA TYR A 530 -0.56 -4.16 -31.44
C TYR A 530 -0.62 -4.85 -30.08
N ASP A 531 -0.02 -6.05 -29.97
CA ASP A 531 0.18 -6.73 -28.70
C ASP A 531 0.98 -5.87 -27.75
N LEU A 532 2.07 -5.25 -28.25
CA LEU A 532 2.90 -4.34 -27.48
C LEU A 532 2.11 -3.13 -26.95
N ALA A 533 1.24 -2.56 -27.78
CA ALA A 533 0.37 -1.46 -27.33
C ALA A 533 -0.65 -1.93 -26.29
N THR A 534 -1.20 -3.14 -26.45
CA THR A 534 -2.17 -3.74 -25.51
C THR A 534 -1.50 -4.04 -24.16
N VAL A 535 -0.29 -4.62 -24.17
CA VAL A 535 0.48 -4.94 -22.96
C VAL A 535 0.80 -3.69 -22.14
N ARG A 536 1.08 -2.58 -22.79
CA ARG A 536 1.30 -1.28 -22.12
C ARG A 536 0.08 -0.80 -21.32
N ASN A 537 -1.12 -1.26 -21.67
CA ASN A 537 -2.36 -0.92 -20.96
C ASN A 537 -2.84 -2.03 -20.01
N PHE A 538 -2.25 -3.21 -20.09
CA PHE A 538 -2.60 -4.38 -19.27
C PHE A 538 -2.05 -4.30 -17.84
N LEU A 539 -0.97 -3.58 -17.63
CA LEU A 539 -0.22 -3.46 -16.36
C LEU A 539 -0.76 -2.33 -15.50
#